data_492da72ee7da380f7bd9c57f43bca701
#
_entry.id   492da72ee7da380f7bd9c57f43bca701
#
_cell.length_a   1.000
_cell.length_b   1.000
_cell.length_c   1.000
_cell.angle_alpha   90.00
_cell.angle_beta   90.00
_cell.angle_gamma   90.00
#
_symmetry.space_group_name_H-M   'P 1'
#
loop_
_entity.id
_entity.type
_entity.pdbx_description
1 polymer ?
#
loop_
_entity_poly.entity_id
_entity_poly.type
_entity_poly.pdbx_seq_one_letter_code
_entity_poly.pdbx_strand_id
1 'polypeptide(L)'
;MSKKRHNPHKNFMVFNAVLFFAVLFITALFIYLAYTFKRDANKKISYEGRYHIEISNDFSGESLSIYVNDSLLLNGTMPDTSVVFNINRLAEENALIIVDNATDIMTPFNLSKEGSMVMVQKQKGEIVLEETPARF
;
A
#
# COMPACT_ATOMS: atom_id res chain seq x y z
N MET A 1 57.18 26.26 -40.97
CA MET A 1 56.31 26.41 -40.74
C MET A 1 55.47 25.54 -40.31
N SER A 2 55.07 25.40 -39.58
CA SER A 2 54.44 24.60 -39.10
C SER A 2 53.16 24.63 -39.09
N LYS A 3 52.70 24.15 -39.63
CA LYS A 3 51.57 24.17 -39.71
C LYS A 3 50.86 23.33 -38.98
N LYS A 4 51.28 22.60 -38.34
CA LYS A 4 50.68 21.81 -37.61
C LYS A 4 50.27 22.44 -36.47
N ARG A 5 49.83 23.36 -36.50
CA ARG A 5 49.28 23.86 -35.44
C ARG A 5 48.22 23.02 -35.04
N HIS A 6 48.29 22.32 -33.97
CA HIS A 6 47.22 21.80 -33.38
C HIS A 6 46.35 22.92 -33.03
N ASN A 7 45.17 22.85 -33.39
CA ASN A 7 44.22 23.83 -33.03
C ASN A 7 43.57 23.41 -31.72
N PRO A 8 44.08 23.81 -30.58
CA PRO A 8 43.53 23.39 -29.29
C PRO A 8 42.12 23.90 -29.08
N HIS A 9 41.72 24.96 -29.73
CA HIS A 9 40.37 25.45 -29.65
C HIS A 9 39.34 24.48 -30.26
N LYS A 10 39.73 23.86 -31.35
CA LYS A 10 38.83 22.91 -32.01
C LYS A 10 38.59 21.68 -31.16
N ASN A 11 39.63 21.11 -30.56
CA ASN A 11 39.53 19.99 -29.69
C ASN A 11 38.79 20.36 -28.41
N PHE A 12 39.01 21.52 -27.89
CA PHE A 12 38.33 22.02 -26.70
C PHE A 12 36.84 22.20 -26.96
N MET A 13 36.48 22.74 -28.13
CA MET A 13 35.07 22.91 -28.49
C MET A 13 34.34 21.56 -28.65
N VAL A 14 34.98 20.59 -29.24
CA VAL A 14 34.41 19.24 -29.40
C VAL A 14 34.23 18.59 -28.06
N PHE A 15 35.23 18.70 -27.19
CA PHE A 15 35.16 18.12 -25.85
C PHE A 15 34.09 18.81 -25.03
N ASN A 16 33.97 20.12 -25.13
CA ASN A 16 32.97 20.90 -24.44
C ASN A 16 31.54 20.54 -24.94
N ALA A 17 31.39 20.33 -26.23
CA ALA A 17 30.14 19.91 -26.81
C ALA A 17 29.71 18.49 -26.31
N VAL A 18 30.66 17.58 -26.20
CA VAL A 18 30.41 16.25 -25.67
C VAL A 18 29.95 16.31 -24.22
N LEU A 19 30.63 17.14 -23.41
CA LEU A 19 30.21 17.36 -22.03
C LEU A 19 28.80 17.93 -21.94
N PHE A 20 28.51 18.92 -22.78
CA PHE A 20 27.20 19.55 -22.81
C PHE A 20 26.11 18.54 -23.13
N PHE A 21 26.31 17.72 -24.15
CA PHE A 21 25.36 16.66 -24.50
C PHE A 21 25.24 15.61 -23.40
N ALA A 22 26.32 15.27 -22.74
CA ALA A 22 26.30 14.33 -21.62
C ALA A 22 25.45 14.87 -20.47
N VAL A 23 25.62 16.14 -20.12
CA VAL A 23 24.84 16.79 -19.07
C VAL A 23 23.35 16.84 -19.45
N LEU A 24 23.03 17.18 -20.69
CA LEU A 24 21.66 17.19 -21.16
C LEU A 24 21.03 15.80 -21.11
N PHE A 25 21.78 14.78 -21.48
CA PHE A 25 21.30 13.40 -21.46
C PHE A 25 21.01 12.96 -20.01
N ILE A 26 21.94 13.25 -19.10
CA ILE A 26 21.75 12.92 -17.68
C ILE A 26 20.54 13.66 -17.11
N THR A 27 20.41 14.95 -17.41
CA THR A 27 19.29 15.76 -16.96
C THR A 27 17.96 15.21 -17.48
N ALA A 28 17.89 14.85 -18.77
CA ALA A 28 16.70 14.26 -19.36
C ALA A 28 16.37 12.91 -18.71
N LEU A 29 17.39 12.12 -18.39
CA LEU A 29 17.20 10.85 -17.72
C LEU A 29 16.61 11.04 -16.31
N PHE A 30 17.12 12.00 -15.56
CA PHE A 30 16.60 12.32 -14.23
C PHE A 30 15.15 12.81 -14.29
N ILE A 31 14.83 13.65 -15.26
CA ILE A 31 13.45 14.13 -15.44
C ILE A 31 12.52 12.97 -15.77
N TYR A 32 12.95 12.07 -16.64
CA TYR A 32 12.17 10.89 -17.00
C TYR A 32 11.95 9.99 -15.79
N LEU A 33 12.97 9.72 -15.01
CA LEU A 33 12.86 8.90 -13.81
C LEU A 33 11.93 9.55 -12.78
N ALA A 34 12.08 10.86 -12.55
CA ALA A 34 11.23 11.59 -11.63
C ALA A 34 9.76 11.54 -12.06
N TYR A 35 9.50 11.67 -13.35
CA TYR A 35 8.16 11.58 -13.89
C TYR A 35 7.58 10.17 -13.70
N THR A 36 8.38 9.14 -13.95
CA THR A 36 7.95 7.76 -13.79
C THR A 36 7.64 7.45 -12.32
N PHE A 37 8.50 7.88 -11.39
CA PHE A 37 8.25 7.69 -9.98
C PHE A 37 7.01 8.44 -9.50
N LYS A 38 6.82 9.65 -9.97
CA LYS A 38 5.64 10.44 -9.61
C LYS A 38 4.36 9.79 -10.14
N ARG A 39 4.42 9.24 -11.35
CA ARG A 39 3.30 8.55 -11.95
C ARG A 39 2.95 7.29 -11.17
N ASP A 40 3.96 6.51 -10.75
CA ASP A 40 3.75 5.32 -9.95
C ASP A 40 3.21 5.67 -8.56
N ALA A 41 3.69 6.73 -7.95
CA ALA A 41 3.17 7.21 -6.68
C ALA A 41 1.70 7.64 -6.81
N ASN A 42 1.33 8.32 -7.89
CA ASN A 42 -0.05 8.68 -8.15
C ASN A 42 -0.93 7.47 -8.40
N LYS A 43 -0.41 6.44 -9.07
CA LYS A 43 -1.14 5.19 -9.23
C LYS A 43 -1.39 4.50 -7.90
N LYS A 44 -0.42 4.52 -7.00
CA LYS A 44 -0.60 3.94 -5.67
C LYS A 44 -1.64 4.68 -4.85
N ILE A 45 -1.76 5.98 -5.03
CA ILE A 45 -2.75 6.79 -4.33
C ILE A 45 -4.15 6.60 -4.91
N SER A 46 -4.27 6.18 -6.18
CA SER A 46 -5.54 6.05 -6.85
C SER A 46 -6.31 4.77 -6.54
N TYR A 47 -5.74 3.88 -5.71
CA TYR A 47 -6.48 2.72 -5.27
C TYR A 47 -7.41 3.12 -4.14
N GLU A 48 -8.61 3.54 -4.48
CA GLU A 48 -9.61 3.88 -3.49
C GLU A 48 -10.35 2.62 -3.07
N GLY A 49 -9.67 1.72 -2.40
CA GLY A 49 -10.30 0.55 -1.82
C GLY A 49 -10.96 0.89 -0.50
N ARG A 50 -12.24 0.57 -0.37
CA ARG A 50 -12.94 0.67 0.90
C ARG A 50 -13.25 -0.72 1.40
N TYR A 51 -13.12 -0.90 2.70
CA TYR A 51 -13.45 -2.15 3.34
C TYR A 51 -14.60 -1.92 4.31
N HIS A 52 -15.64 -2.73 4.16
CA HIS A 52 -16.75 -2.78 5.10
C HIS A 52 -16.59 -4.08 5.88
N ILE A 53 -16.17 -3.97 7.13
CA ILE A 53 -15.89 -5.12 7.98
C ILE A 53 -17.01 -5.26 9.00
N GLU A 54 -17.68 -6.39 8.99
CA GLU A 54 -18.74 -6.69 9.93
C GLU A 54 -18.32 -7.89 10.78
N ILE A 55 -18.33 -7.70 12.10
CA ILE A 55 -18.07 -8.76 13.06
C ILE A 55 -19.43 -9.25 13.55
N SER A 56 -19.72 -10.52 13.31
CA SER A 56 -21.04 -11.06 13.65
C SER A 56 -21.27 -11.15 15.16
N ASN A 57 -22.52 -11.30 15.55
CA ASN A 57 -22.88 -11.43 16.96
C ASN A 57 -22.46 -12.79 17.56
N ASP A 58 -21.86 -13.66 16.78
CA ASP A 58 -21.31 -14.93 17.28
C ASP A 58 -20.22 -14.72 18.33
N PHE A 59 -19.61 -13.54 18.34
CA PHE A 59 -18.55 -13.19 19.29
C PHE A 59 -19.07 -12.48 20.53
N SER A 60 -20.38 -12.43 20.73
CA SER A 60 -20.97 -11.74 21.88
C SER A 60 -20.38 -12.20 23.20
N GLY A 61 -19.95 -11.25 24.03
CA GLY A 61 -19.34 -11.55 25.33
C GLY A 61 -17.85 -11.89 25.27
N GLU A 62 -17.26 -12.08 24.10
CA GLU A 62 -15.84 -12.37 23.99
C GLU A 62 -15.03 -11.07 23.89
N SER A 63 -13.85 -11.07 24.52
CA SER A 63 -12.95 -9.95 24.45
C SER A 63 -12.01 -10.12 23.27
N LEU A 64 -12.09 -9.21 22.30
CA LEU A 64 -11.30 -9.27 21.06
C LEU A 64 -10.54 -7.97 20.85
N SER A 65 -9.40 -8.10 20.22
CA SER A 65 -8.66 -6.97 19.66
C SER A 65 -8.60 -7.12 18.15
N ILE A 66 -8.99 -6.09 17.42
CA ILE A 66 -9.08 -6.12 15.98
C ILE A 66 -8.15 -5.07 15.41
N TYR A 67 -7.23 -5.52 14.55
CA TYR A 67 -6.25 -4.66 13.91
C TYR A 67 -6.40 -4.74 12.40
N VAL A 68 -6.20 -3.61 11.73
CA VAL A 68 -5.95 -3.59 10.29
C VAL A 68 -4.56 -3.03 10.09
N ASN A 69 -3.68 -3.84 9.51
CA ASN A 69 -2.24 -3.59 9.49
C ASN A 69 -1.74 -3.39 10.93
N ASP A 70 -1.17 -2.23 11.24
CA ASP A 70 -0.68 -1.94 12.58
C ASP A 70 -1.67 -1.08 13.39
N SER A 71 -2.84 -0.80 12.83
CA SER A 71 -3.82 0.08 13.46
C SER A 71 -4.85 -0.71 14.26
N LEU A 72 -5.00 -0.37 15.53
CA LEU A 72 -6.01 -0.97 16.39
C LEU A 72 -7.36 -0.34 16.09
N LEU A 73 -8.35 -1.16 15.69
CA LEU A 73 -9.71 -0.69 15.43
C LEU A 73 -10.60 -0.84 16.65
N LEU A 74 -10.48 -1.95 17.35
CA LEU A 74 -11.31 -2.26 18.49
C LEU A 74 -10.52 -3.10 19.49
N ASN A 75 -10.72 -2.81 20.79
CA ASN A 75 -10.19 -3.63 21.85
C ASN A 75 -11.21 -3.62 22.99
N GLY A 76 -11.81 -4.76 23.23
CA GLY A 76 -12.80 -4.86 24.32
C GLY A 76 -13.76 -6.01 24.14
N THR A 77 -14.76 -6.05 24.98
CA THR A 77 -15.79 -7.09 24.95
C THR A 77 -16.79 -6.82 23.85
N MET A 78 -17.09 -7.84 23.06
CA MET A 78 -18.04 -7.73 21.96
C MET A 78 -19.47 -7.60 22.47
N PRO A 79 -20.26 -6.69 21.89
CA PRO A 79 -21.67 -6.55 22.24
C PRO A 79 -22.51 -7.70 21.68
N ASP A 80 -23.78 -7.76 22.08
CA ASP A 80 -24.70 -8.77 21.59
C ASP A 80 -25.13 -8.53 20.14
N THR A 81 -24.79 -7.39 19.58
CA THR A 81 -25.09 -7.06 18.18
C THR A 81 -23.85 -7.11 17.35
N SER A 82 -24.00 -7.19 16.03
CA SER A 82 -22.86 -7.12 15.14
C SER A 82 -22.18 -5.75 15.19
N VAL A 83 -20.86 -5.73 14.99
CA VAL A 83 -20.06 -4.51 14.97
C VAL A 83 -19.58 -4.26 13.56
N VAL A 84 -19.73 -3.05 13.08
CA VAL A 84 -19.39 -2.69 11.71
C VAL A 84 -18.31 -1.62 11.70
N PHE A 85 -17.30 -1.83 10.86
CA PHE A 85 -16.24 -0.87 10.62
C PHE A 85 -16.17 -0.55 9.14
N ASN A 86 -16.06 0.73 8.82
CA ASN A 86 -15.77 1.19 7.46
C ASN A 86 -14.38 1.81 7.45
N ILE A 87 -13.47 1.23 6.71
CA ILE A 87 -12.11 1.72 6.63
C ILE A 87 -11.70 1.94 5.18
N ASN A 88 -10.85 2.93 4.98
CA ASN A 88 -10.25 3.15 3.68
C ASN A 88 -8.97 2.33 3.58
N ARG A 89 -8.59 2.00 2.36
CA ARG A 89 -7.36 1.28 2.13
C ARG A 89 -6.18 2.12 2.56
N LEU A 90 -5.39 1.58 3.47
CA LEU A 90 -4.25 2.28 4.06
C LEU A 90 -2.92 1.93 3.38
N ALA A 91 -2.86 0.79 2.70
CA ALA A 91 -1.63 0.28 2.12
C ALA A 91 -1.93 -0.57 0.89
N GLU A 92 -0.89 -0.94 0.16
CA GLU A 92 -1.03 -1.82 -0.99
C GLU A 92 -1.53 -3.20 -0.59
N GLU A 93 -1.07 -3.69 0.55
CA GLU A 93 -1.54 -4.93 1.14
C GLU A 93 -2.16 -4.61 2.49
N ASN A 94 -3.37 -5.09 2.71
CA ASN A 94 -4.08 -4.89 3.96
C ASN A 94 -4.35 -6.24 4.62
N ALA A 95 -4.00 -6.34 5.89
CA ALA A 95 -4.21 -7.53 6.69
C ALA A 95 -5.13 -7.22 7.86
N LEU A 96 -6.16 -8.02 8.02
CA LEU A 96 -7.05 -7.98 9.17
C LEU A 96 -6.57 -9.01 10.18
N ILE A 97 -6.30 -8.59 11.40
CA ILE A 97 -5.84 -9.46 12.46
C ILE A 97 -6.84 -9.41 13.61
N ILE A 98 -7.33 -10.57 13.99
CA ILE A 98 -8.24 -10.71 15.11
C ILE A 98 -7.52 -11.48 16.21
N VAL A 99 -7.43 -10.85 17.38
CA VAL A 99 -6.78 -11.46 18.54
C VAL A 99 -7.82 -11.74 19.60
N ASP A 100 -7.89 -12.99 20.05
CA ASP A 100 -8.71 -13.37 21.19
C ASP A 100 -7.92 -13.00 22.45
N ASN A 101 -8.38 -12.00 23.18
CA ASN A 101 -7.66 -11.51 24.36
C ASN A 101 -7.59 -12.54 25.51
N ALA A 102 -8.54 -13.49 25.53
CA ALA A 102 -8.55 -14.53 26.57
C ALA A 102 -7.49 -15.60 26.35
N THR A 103 -7.21 -15.93 25.08
CA THR A 103 -6.28 -17.01 24.73
C THR A 103 -5.02 -16.51 24.05
N ASP A 104 -4.96 -15.24 23.68
CA ASP A 104 -3.89 -14.61 22.91
C ASP A 104 -3.67 -15.24 21.53
N ILE A 105 -4.68 -15.92 21.01
CA ILE A 105 -4.60 -16.49 19.68
C ILE A 105 -4.86 -15.42 18.63
N MET A 106 -3.94 -15.29 17.69
CA MET A 106 -4.04 -14.35 16.59
C MET A 106 -4.52 -15.08 15.34
N THR A 107 -5.52 -14.53 14.68
CA THR A 107 -6.00 -15.04 13.41
C THR A 107 -5.85 -13.96 12.33
N PRO A 108 -4.84 -14.08 11.44
CA PRO A 108 -4.63 -13.12 10.39
C PRO A 108 -5.41 -13.48 9.12
N PHE A 109 -5.90 -12.46 8.42
CA PHE A 109 -6.55 -12.60 7.13
C PHE A 109 -6.00 -11.55 6.18
N ASN A 110 -5.70 -11.94 4.95
CA ASN A 110 -5.31 -11.00 3.92
C ASN A 110 -6.55 -10.48 3.21
N LEU A 111 -6.68 -9.17 3.14
CA LEU A 111 -7.80 -8.53 2.48
C LEU A 111 -7.51 -8.28 1.00
N SER A 112 -8.57 -8.24 0.18
CA SER A 112 -8.46 -7.95 -1.24
C SER A 112 -7.84 -6.58 -1.49
N LYS A 113 -7.06 -6.45 -2.53
CA LYS A 113 -6.41 -5.17 -2.89
C LYS A 113 -7.40 -4.12 -3.35
N GLU A 114 -8.55 -4.52 -3.84
CA GLU A 114 -9.51 -3.61 -4.46
C GLU A 114 -10.56 -3.08 -3.48
N GLY A 115 -10.52 -3.53 -2.25
CA GLY A 115 -11.58 -3.27 -1.29
C GLY A 115 -12.62 -4.38 -1.32
N SER A 116 -13.32 -4.57 -0.23
CA SER A 116 -14.27 -5.66 -0.13
C SER A 116 -15.23 -5.46 1.04
N MET A 117 -16.30 -6.24 1.03
CA MET A 117 -17.16 -6.43 2.19
C MET A 117 -16.69 -7.69 2.89
N VAL A 118 -16.36 -7.56 4.16
CA VAL A 118 -15.78 -8.65 4.94
C VAL A 118 -16.73 -8.97 6.09
N MET A 119 -17.13 -10.23 6.18
CA MET A 119 -17.92 -10.70 7.30
C MET A 119 -17.09 -11.69 8.11
N VAL A 120 -16.95 -11.42 9.41
CA VAL A 120 -16.22 -12.28 10.33
C VAL A 120 -17.24 -13.03 11.17
N GLN A 121 -17.19 -14.34 11.09
CA GLN A 121 -18.11 -15.22 11.80
C GLN A 121 -17.33 -16.27 12.61
N LYS A 122 -18.00 -16.90 13.54
CA LYS A 122 -17.43 -18.00 14.28
C LYS A 122 -18.23 -19.26 13.98
N GLN A 123 -17.57 -20.24 13.43
CA GLN A 123 -18.19 -21.53 13.10
C GLN A 123 -17.40 -22.65 13.78
N LYS A 124 -18.09 -23.45 14.55
CA LYS A 124 -17.49 -24.61 15.26
C LYS A 124 -16.26 -24.24 16.10
N GLY A 125 -16.30 -23.04 16.72
CA GLY A 125 -15.18 -22.55 17.52
C GLY A 125 -14.05 -21.92 16.74
N GLU A 126 -14.12 -21.87 15.41
CA GLU A 126 -13.11 -21.27 14.56
C GLU A 126 -13.60 -19.97 13.95
N ILE A 127 -12.69 -19.02 13.81
CA ILE A 127 -13.00 -17.74 13.17
C ILE A 127 -12.96 -17.93 11.66
N VAL A 128 -14.08 -17.63 11.00
CA VAL A 128 -14.20 -17.74 9.55
C VAL A 128 -14.46 -16.37 8.98
N LEU A 129 -13.73 -16.04 7.92
CA LEU A 129 -13.87 -14.77 7.22
C LEU A 129 -14.46 -15.02 5.84
N GLU A 130 -15.54 -14.31 5.53
CA GLU A 130 -16.13 -14.32 4.22
C GLU A 130 -15.92 -12.96 3.58
N GLU A 131 -15.28 -12.93 2.42
CA GLU A 131 -14.98 -11.72 1.70
C GLU A 131 -15.71 -11.69 0.38
N THR A 132 -16.48 -10.64 0.16
CA THR A 132 -17.18 -10.43 -1.12
C THR A 132 -16.68 -9.13 -1.76
N PRO A 133 -16.64 -9.06 -3.11
CA PRO A 133 -16.22 -7.84 -3.77
C PRO A 133 -17.10 -6.67 -3.37
N ALA A 134 -16.45 -5.54 -3.08
CA ALA A 134 -17.20 -4.35 -2.72
C ALA A 134 -17.87 -3.76 -3.96
N ARG A 135 -19.15 -3.51 -3.84
CA ARG A 135 -19.90 -2.77 -4.83
C ARG A 135 -20.45 -1.56 -4.11
N PHE A 136 -19.66 -0.55 -4.06
CA PHE A 136 -20.10 0.71 -3.48
C PHE A 136 -20.57 1.66 -4.57
#